data_5f9abee65228f70afa4be91ae95abb5d
#
_entry.id   5f9abee65228f70afa4be91ae95abb5d
#
_cell.length_a   1.000
_cell.length_b   1.000
_cell.length_c   1.000
_cell.angle_alpha   90.00
_cell.angle_beta   90.00
_cell.angle_gamma   90.00
#
_symmetry.space_group_name_H-M   'P 1'
#
loop_
_entity.id
_entity.type
_entity.pdbx_description
1 polymer ?
#
loop_
_entity_poly.entity_id
_entity_poly.type
_entity_poly.pdbx_seq_one_letter_code
_entity_poly.pdbx_strand_id
1 'polypeptide(L)'
;MKLNEVINEIANLPNEDKVNIRGKYYTTVDTRLQAFRNAFGTNANITTEIVINDLERVVVKATVSIYQDGIWRDIGNDFAEEFRNQGPVNKTSALENCTTSAIGRALANCGLGGGEYASAFEVDNAINSKQSAPDLNSGFVVLNNKAEKIAHTDNVSDYLNKLREVLKDPSNVLHQKTYLQNEERIKKAFNDTNPSSKEATAFEKLIKAYEKA
;
A
#
# COMPACT_ATOMS: atom_id res chain seq x y z
N MET A 1 5.33 25.43 -26.15
CA MET A 1 4.16 24.58 -25.83
C MET A 1 3.62 25.03 -24.48
N LYS A 2 2.32 25.12 -24.32
CA LYS A 2 1.69 25.58 -23.08
C LYS A 2 1.38 24.35 -22.20
N LEU A 3 1.35 24.50 -20.89
CA LEU A 3 1.06 23.40 -19.95
C LEU A 3 -0.25 22.67 -20.32
N ASN A 4 -1.29 23.41 -20.75
CA ASN A 4 -2.57 22.81 -21.16
C ASN A 4 -2.45 21.86 -22.37
N GLU A 5 -1.48 22.07 -23.25
CA GLU A 5 -1.25 21.18 -24.42
C GLU A 5 -0.69 19.83 -23.94
N VAL A 6 0.23 19.85 -22.97
CA VAL A 6 0.80 18.62 -22.36
C VAL A 6 -0.26 17.88 -21.55
N ILE A 7 -1.10 18.60 -20.81
CA ILE A 7 -2.21 18.00 -20.06
C ILE A 7 -3.15 17.27 -21.03
N ASN A 8 -3.49 17.90 -22.14
CA ASN A 8 -4.36 17.30 -23.17
C ASN A 8 -3.67 16.10 -23.88
N GLU A 9 -2.37 16.18 -24.14
CA GLU A 9 -1.59 15.08 -24.71
C GLU A 9 -1.67 13.84 -23.80
N ILE A 10 -1.38 13.99 -22.52
CA ILE A 10 -1.42 12.89 -21.55
C ILE A 10 -2.84 12.33 -21.38
N ALA A 11 -3.86 13.20 -21.32
CA ALA A 11 -5.25 12.79 -21.18
C ALA A 11 -5.73 11.93 -22.37
N ASN A 12 -5.25 12.25 -23.57
CA ASN A 12 -5.63 11.60 -24.83
C ASN A 12 -4.68 10.47 -25.27
N LEU A 13 -3.70 10.08 -24.45
CA LEU A 13 -2.86 8.93 -24.77
C LEU A 13 -3.73 7.69 -25.03
N PRO A 14 -3.41 6.89 -26.07
CA PRO A 14 -4.13 5.65 -26.34
C PRO A 14 -3.89 4.63 -25.21
N ASN A 15 -4.81 3.66 -25.07
CA ASN A 15 -4.70 2.67 -24.02
C ASN A 15 -3.50 1.74 -24.19
N GLU A 16 -2.97 1.57 -25.38
CA GLU A 16 -1.74 0.80 -25.68
C GLU A 16 -0.49 1.43 -25.06
N ASP A 17 -0.49 2.76 -24.84
CA ASP A 17 0.59 3.50 -24.20
C ASP A 17 0.41 3.64 -22.67
N LYS A 18 -0.62 2.97 -22.14
CA LYS A 18 -0.95 2.97 -20.71
C LYS A 18 -0.79 1.57 -20.12
N VAL A 19 -0.50 1.51 -18.84
CA VAL A 19 -0.46 0.25 -18.09
C VAL A 19 -1.85 -0.10 -17.64
N ASN A 20 -2.31 -1.32 -17.98
CA ASN A 20 -3.58 -1.85 -17.49
C ASN A 20 -3.37 -2.51 -16.13
N ILE A 21 -4.03 -1.99 -15.11
CA ILE A 21 -4.05 -2.55 -13.77
C ILE A 21 -5.52 -2.87 -13.43
N ARG A 22 -5.87 -4.15 -13.46
CA ARG A 22 -7.21 -4.64 -13.10
C ARG A 22 -8.35 -3.97 -13.87
N GLY A 23 -8.16 -3.76 -15.17
CA GLY A 23 -9.17 -3.17 -16.05
C GLY A 23 -9.16 -1.63 -16.09
N LYS A 24 -8.32 -0.97 -15.31
CA LYS A 24 -8.10 0.48 -15.38
C LYS A 24 -6.76 0.78 -16.05
N TYR A 25 -6.73 1.83 -16.88
CA TYR A 25 -5.54 2.26 -17.61
C TYR A 25 -4.88 3.43 -16.90
N TYR A 26 -3.57 3.31 -16.65
CA TYR A 26 -2.76 4.29 -15.95
C TYR A 26 -1.59 4.74 -16.80
N THR A 27 -1.32 6.04 -16.83
CA THR A 27 -0.11 6.59 -17.42
C THR A 27 1.02 6.56 -16.38
N THR A 28 2.15 5.97 -16.74
CA THR A 28 3.29 5.83 -15.82
C THR A 28 3.90 7.19 -15.46
N VAL A 29 4.66 7.25 -14.36
CA VAL A 29 5.41 8.47 -13.99
C VAL A 29 6.42 8.81 -15.10
N ASP A 30 7.08 7.80 -15.68
CA ASP A 30 8.03 7.98 -16.78
C ASP A 30 7.40 8.65 -18.00
N THR A 31 6.27 8.14 -18.49
CA THR A 31 5.55 8.72 -19.63
C THR A 31 5.17 10.18 -19.39
N ARG A 32 4.68 10.52 -18.19
CA ARG A 32 4.31 11.88 -17.81
C ARG A 32 5.53 12.80 -17.72
N LEU A 33 6.63 12.29 -17.18
CA LEU A 33 7.90 12.99 -17.10
C LEU A 33 8.47 13.29 -18.48
N GLN A 34 8.44 12.31 -19.39
CA GLN A 34 8.88 12.48 -20.77
C GLN A 34 8.04 13.54 -21.51
N ALA A 35 6.71 13.48 -21.40
CA ALA A 35 5.84 14.49 -21.99
C ALA A 35 6.15 15.90 -21.44
N PHE A 36 6.35 16.04 -20.13
CA PHE A 36 6.74 17.31 -19.51
C PHE A 36 8.10 17.81 -20.03
N ARG A 37 9.10 16.92 -20.13
CA ARG A 37 10.43 17.26 -20.65
C ARG A 37 10.41 17.60 -22.13
N ASN A 38 9.64 16.89 -22.94
CA ASN A 38 9.47 17.18 -24.35
C ASN A 38 8.85 18.55 -24.59
N ALA A 39 7.88 18.93 -23.76
CA ALA A 39 7.19 20.20 -23.88
C ALA A 39 8.04 21.41 -23.47
N PHE A 40 8.77 21.31 -22.39
CA PHE A 40 9.48 22.45 -21.79
C PHE A 40 11.00 22.39 -21.99
N GLY A 41 11.56 21.25 -22.38
CA GLY A 41 12.99 21.07 -22.62
C GLY A 41 13.83 21.46 -21.41
N THR A 42 14.79 22.34 -21.59
CA THR A 42 15.68 22.88 -20.54
C THR A 42 14.95 23.83 -19.57
N ASN A 43 13.75 24.28 -19.93
CA ASN A 43 12.90 25.09 -19.07
C ASN A 43 12.03 24.24 -18.13
N ALA A 44 12.17 22.91 -18.15
CA ALA A 44 11.55 22.00 -17.22
C ALA A 44 12.54 21.65 -16.08
N ASN A 45 12.09 21.72 -14.84
CA ASN A 45 12.87 21.28 -13.69
C ASN A 45 12.02 20.44 -12.73
N ILE A 46 12.62 19.39 -12.17
CA ILE A 46 12.07 18.63 -11.06
C ILE A 46 13.16 18.47 -10.04
N THR A 47 12.90 18.92 -8.84
CA THR A 47 13.78 18.75 -7.68
C THR A 47 13.14 17.83 -6.65
N THR A 48 13.97 17.05 -5.97
CA THR A 48 13.55 16.20 -4.87
C THR A 48 14.36 16.51 -3.64
N GLU A 49 13.71 16.48 -2.47
CA GLU A 49 14.29 16.70 -1.18
C GLU A 49 13.94 15.52 -0.26
N ILE A 50 14.94 14.94 0.38
CA ILE A 50 14.74 13.92 1.40
C ILE A 50 14.38 14.62 2.71
N VAL A 51 13.14 14.42 3.16
CA VAL A 51 12.62 14.99 4.41
C VAL A 51 12.89 14.07 5.59
N ILE A 52 12.71 12.76 5.39
CA ILE A 52 13.01 11.72 6.38
C ILE A 52 13.68 10.56 5.65
N ASN A 53 14.72 10.01 6.22
CA ASN A 53 15.35 8.77 5.75
C ASN A 53 15.96 8.04 6.95
N ASP A 54 15.15 7.26 7.63
CA ASP A 54 15.54 6.50 8.81
C ASP A 54 15.41 4.97 8.58
N LEU A 55 15.53 4.18 9.64
CA LEU A 55 15.45 2.72 9.57
C LEU A 55 14.02 2.21 9.33
N GLU A 56 13.01 3.04 9.57
CA GLU A 56 11.60 2.67 9.48
C GLU A 56 10.98 3.13 8.16
N ARG A 57 11.26 4.38 7.74
CA ARG A 57 10.59 5.03 6.61
C ARG A 57 11.46 6.01 5.85
N VAL A 58 11.00 6.33 4.66
CA VAL A 58 11.53 7.39 3.82
C VAL A 58 10.39 8.35 3.49
N VAL A 59 10.64 9.65 3.59
CA VAL A 59 9.72 10.71 3.12
C VAL A 59 10.50 11.60 2.17
N VAL A 60 9.97 11.76 0.97
CA VAL A 60 10.54 12.61 -0.08
C VAL A 60 9.51 13.65 -0.50
N LYS A 61 9.95 14.89 -0.64
CA LYS A 61 9.22 15.96 -1.31
C LYS A 61 9.72 16.08 -2.74
N ALA A 62 8.81 16.26 -3.70
CA ALA A 62 9.14 16.63 -5.06
C ALA A 62 8.52 17.98 -5.41
N THR A 63 9.22 18.78 -6.23
CA THR A 63 8.74 20.06 -6.74
C THR A 63 8.97 20.11 -8.25
N VAL A 64 7.93 20.42 -8.99
CA VAL A 64 7.94 20.62 -10.44
C VAL A 64 7.92 22.11 -10.73
N SER A 65 8.89 22.58 -11.51
CA SER A 65 9.04 24.00 -11.84
C SER A 65 9.25 24.18 -13.32
N ILE A 66 8.83 25.33 -13.84
CA ILE A 66 9.12 25.78 -15.21
C ILE A 66 9.81 27.14 -15.20
N TYR A 67 10.70 27.34 -16.19
CA TYR A 67 11.27 28.64 -16.44
C TYR A 67 10.39 29.41 -17.41
N GLN A 68 9.81 30.51 -16.95
CA GLN A 68 8.91 31.34 -17.73
C GLN A 68 9.11 32.83 -17.35
N ASP A 69 9.11 33.70 -18.36
CA ASP A 69 9.25 35.15 -18.16
C ASP A 69 10.50 35.58 -17.37
N GLY A 70 11.61 34.83 -17.53
CA GLY A 70 12.88 35.12 -16.87
C GLY A 70 13.03 34.57 -15.45
N ILE A 71 12.04 33.84 -14.93
CA ILE A 71 12.06 33.27 -13.58
C ILE A 71 11.61 31.82 -13.54
N TRP A 72 12.10 31.09 -12.57
CA TRP A 72 11.57 29.77 -12.23
C TRP A 72 10.28 29.90 -11.42
N ARG A 73 9.25 29.15 -11.83
CA ARG A 73 7.97 29.09 -11.13
C ARG A 73 7.65 27.65 -10.76
N ASP A 74 7.41 27.42 -9.48
CA ASP A 74 6.91 26.14 -8.99
C ASP A 74 5.44 26.02 -9.39
N ILE A 75 5.12 24.93 -10.10
CA ILE A 75 3.78 24.68 -10.66
C ILE A 75 3.10 23.47 -10.02
N GLY A 76 3.85 22.64 -9.30
CA GLY A 76 3.33 21.51 -8.53
C GLY A 76 4.34 21.00 -7.54
N ASN A 77 3.88 20.57 -6.38
CA ASN A 77 4.70 19.87 -5.40
C ASN A 77 3.84 18.89 -4.61
N ASP A 78 4.47 17.85 -4.08
CA ASP A 78 3.84 16.91 -3.16
C ASP A 78 4.90 16.10 -2.41
N PHE A 79 4.41 15.29 -1.47
CA PHE A 79 5.19 14.38 -0.66
C PHE A 79 4.79 12.94 -0.96
N ALA A 80 5.73 12.01 -0.76
CA ALA A 80 5.46 10.59 -0.64
C ALA A 80 6.12 10.06 0.62
N GLU A 81 5.55 9.00 1.16
CA GLU A 81 6.08 8.25 2.29
C GLU A 81 6.07 6.76 1.96
N GLU A 82 7.17 6.08 2.26
CA GLU A 82 7.32 4.65 2.07
C GLU A 82 7.94 4.01 3.32
N PHE A 83 7.27 2.98 3.84
CA PHE A 83 7.79 2.20 4.98
C PHE A 83 8.66 1.05 4.49
N ARG A 84 9.88 0.92 5.04
CA ARG A 84 10.88 -0.07 4.60
C ARG A 84 10.45 -1.52 4.81
N ASN A 85 9.53 -1.77 5.74
CA ASN A 85 8.98 -3.10 6.03
C ASN A 85 7.74 -3.46 5.19
N GLN A 86 7.23 -2.53 4.38
CA GLN A 86 6.05 -2.73 3.53
C GLN A 86 6.44 -3.16 2.12
N GLY A 87 6.13 -4.41 1.80
CA GLY A 87 6.34 -4.99 0.48
C GLY A 87 7.80 -5.31 0.13
N PRO A 88 8.02 -6.12 -0.92
CA PRO A 88 9.36 -6.56 -1.30
C PRO A 88 10.23 -5.44 -1.86
N VAL A 89 9.64 -4.47 -2.58
CA VAL A 89 10.37 -3.35 -3.18
C VAL A 89 10.96 -2.43 -2.10
N ASN A 90 10.18 -2.08 -1.09
CA ASN A 90 10.62 -1.15 -0.05
C ASN A 90 11.70 -1.73 0.88
N LYS A 91 11.83 -3.05 0.95
CA LYS A 91 12.92 -3.69 1.72
C LYS A 91 14.32 -3.36 1.17
N THR A 92 14.43 -3.13 -0.12
CA THR A 92 15.71 -2.88 -0.81
C THR A 92 15.80 -1.51 -1.44
N SER A 93 14.69 -0.92 -1.88
CA SER A 93 14.64 0.27 -2.75
C SER A 93 13.58 1.28 -2.29
N ALA A 94 13.41 1.46 -0.96
CA ALA A 94 12.41 2.37 -0.42
C ALA A 94 12.65 3.84 -0.85
N LEU A 95 13.90 4.27 -0.93
CA LEU A 95 14.23 5.64 -1.31
C LEU A 95 13.87 5.90 -2.79
N GLU A 96 14.27 5.01 -3.69
CA GLU A 96 13.97 5.12 -5.11
C GLU A 96 12.46 5.08 -5.37
N ASN A 97 11.76 4.16 -4.69
CA ASN A 97 10.31 4.04 -4.81
C ASN A 97 9.61 5.30 -4.29
N CYS A 98 9.98 5.78 -3.11
CA CYS A 98 9.46 7.01 -2.52
C CYS A 98 9.71 8.23 -3.42
N THR A 99 10.91 8.34 -4.01
CA THR A 99 11.26 9.43 -4.93
C THR A 99 10.38 9.40 -6.17
N THR A 100 10.19 8.23 -6.78
CA THR A 100 9.32 8.08 -7.96
C THR A 100 7.86 8.43 -7.61
N SER A 101 7.37 7.98 -6.45
CA SER A 101 6.03 8.31 -5.97
C SER A 101 5.85 9.82 -5.76
N ALA A 102 6.82 10.50 -5.12
CA ALA A 102 6.77 11.93 -4.90
C ALA A 102 6.74 12.72 -6.23
N ILE A 103 7.59 12.35 -7.21
CA ILE A 103 7.59 12.94 -8.55
C ILE A 103 6.23 12.75 -9.23
N GLY A 104 5.68 11.54 -9.19
CA GLY A 104 4.37 11.23 -9.77
C GLY A 104 3.23 12.07 -9.20
N ARG A 105 3.24 12.30 -7.88
CA ARG A 105 2.26 13.14 -7.18
C ARG A 105 2.45 14.62 -7.51
N ALA A 106 3.68 15.11 -7.53
CA ALA A 106 3.97 16.50 -7.91
C ALA A 106 3.57 16.80 -9.38
N LEU A 107 3.79 15.86 -10.30
CA LEU A 107 3.31 15.96 -11.68
C LEU A 107 1.77 15.98 -11.74
N ALA A 108 1.09 15.18 -10.94
CA ALA A 108 -0.37 15.18 -10.86
C ALA A 108 -0.92 16.54 -10.38
N ASN A 109 -0.25 17.17 -9.39
CA ASN A 109 -0.63 18.48 -8.86
C ASN A 109 -0.51 19.61 -9.88
N CYS A 110 0.36 19.50 -10.89
CA CYS A 110 0.42 20.47 -11.98
C CYS A 110 -0.48 20.10 -13.17
N GLY A 111 -1.39 19.12 -13.00
CA GLY A 111 -2.35 18.70 -14.02
C GLY A 111 -1.89 17.53 -14.90
N LEU A 112 -0.66 17.06 -14.75
CA LEU A 112 -0.12 15.90 -15.47
C LEU A 112 -0.47 14.61 -14.71
N GLY A 113 -1.76 14.40 -14.44
CA GLY A 113 -2.27 13.20 -13.77
C GLY A 113 -2.26 11.99 -14.70
N GLY A 114 -1.99 10.82 -14.14
CA GLY A 114 -1.93 9.56 -14.90
C GLY A 114 -3.21 8.73 -14.86
N GLY A 115 -4.32 9.30 -14.48
CA GLY A 115 -5.59 8.63 -14.19
C GLY A 115 -6.15 9.11 -12.86
N GLU A 116 -6.45 8.21 -11.94
CA GLU A 116 -6.81 8.60 -10.57
C GLU A 116 -5.58 9.21 -9.85
N TYR A 117 -5.80 10.05 -8.85
CA TYR A 117 -4.74 10.77 -8.12
C TYR A 117 -3.76 9.85 -7.37
N ALA A 118 -4.10 8.58 -7.23
CA ALA A 118 -3.22 7.56 -6.70
C ALA A 118 -2.23 7.07 -7.75
N SER A 119 -0.97 6.83 -7.37
CA SER A 119 -0.02 6.12 -8.24
C SER A 119 -0.52 4.70 -8.51
N ALA A 120 -0.14 4.13 -9.66
CA ALA A 120 -0.46 2.73 -9.96
C ALA A 120 0.00 1.77 -8.84
N PHE A 121 1.09 2.11 -8.17
CA PHE A 121 1.64 1.38 -7.03
C PHE A 121 0.81 1.59 -5.75
N GLU A 122 0.30 2.79 -5.48
CA GLU A 122 -0.62 3.05 -4.35
C GLU A 122 -1.95 2.33 -4.56
N VAL A 123 -2.46 2.30 -5.79
CA VAL A 123 -3.65 1.51 -6.16
C VAL A 123 -3.36 0.03 -6.00
N ASP A 124 -2.22 -0.47 -6.46
CA ASP A 124 -1.83 -1.87 -6.33
C ASP A 124 -1.54 -2.23 -4.88
N ASN A 125 -0.90 -1.37 -4.11
CA ASN A 125 -0.73 -1.53 -2.66
C ASN A 125 -2.04 -1.45 -1.90
N ALA A 126 -2.93 -0.51 -2.23
CA ALA A 126 -4.25 -0.42 -1.61
C ALA A 126 -5.12 -1.65 -1.95
N ILE A 127 -4.93 -2.22 -3.14
CA ILE A 127 -5.59 -3.46 -3.56
C ILE A 127 -4.92 -4.66 -2.90
N ASN A 128 -3.59 -4.71 -2.84
CA ASN A 128 -2.83 -5.77 -2.17
C ASN A 128 -2.94 -5.68 -0.65
N SER A 129 -3.06 -4.49 -0.06
CA SER A 129 -3.39 -4.31 1.36
C SER A 129 -4.86 -4.61 1.66
N LYS A 130 -5.78 -4.44 0.70
CA LYS A 130 -7.15 -4.98 0.78
C LYS A 130 -7.18 -6.49 0.56
N GLN A 131 -6.20 -7.08 -0.13
CA GLN A 131 -5.99 -8.54 -0.20
C GLN A 131 -5.24 -9.07 1.02
N SER A 132 -4.53 -8.23 1.78
CA SER A 132 -4.01 -8.54 3.12
C SER A 132 -5.01 -8.18 4.25
N ALA A 133 -6.06 -7.39 3.98
CA ALA A 133 -7.31 -7.52 4.72
C ALA A 133 -7.93 -8.85 4.25
N PRO A 134 -7.98 -9.90 5.10
CA PRO A 134 -8.43 -11.20 4.66
C PRO A 134 -9.82 -11.02 4.06
N ASP A 135 -9.99 -11.44 2.79
CA ASP A 135 -11.28 -11.58 2.16
C ASP A 135 -12.19 -12.30 3.15
N LEU A 136 -13.36 -11.74 3.44
CA LEU A 136 -14.33 -12.35 4.37
C LEU A 136 -14.74 -13.76 3.91
N ASN A 137 -14.45 -14.13 2.66
CA ASN A 137 -14.64 -15.44 2.07
C ASN A 137 -13.34 -16.28 1.97
N SER A 138 -12.17 -15.73 2.21
CA SER A 138 -10.93 -16.51 2.30
C SER A 138 -10.71 -16.92 3.75
N GLY A 139 -10.50 -18.18 4.01
CA GLY A 139 -10.35 -18.78 5.33
C GLY A 139 -9.42 -18.07 6.33
N PHE A 140 -9.12 -18.68 7.44
CA PHE A 140 -8.31 -18.11 8.49
C PHE A 140 -6.83 -18.44 8.29
N VAL A 141 -5.96 -17.45 8.46
CA VAL A 141 -4.51 -17.60 8.33
C VAL A 141 -3.85 -17.58 9.71
N VAL A 142 -3.02 -18.59 9.99
CA VAL A 142 -2.17 -18.64 11.18
C VAL A 142 -0.75 -18.28 10.77
N LEU A 143 -0.15 -17.32 11.48
CA LEU A 143 1.22 -16.88 11.25
C LEU A 143 2.13 -17.35 12.37
N ASN A 144 3.43 -17.54 12.10
CA ASN A 144 4.44 -17.78 13.12
C ASN A 144 4.99 -16.45 13.69
N ASN A 145 5.93 -16.55 14.63
CA ASN A 145 6.60 -15.40 15.25
C ASN A 145 7.45 -14.54 14.27
N LYS A 146 7.68 -15.04 13.06
CA LYS A 146 8.35 -14.30 11.95
C LYS A 146 7.38 -13.70 10.95
N ALA A 147 6.06 -13.70 11.26
CA ALA A 147 4.99 -13.31 10.36
C ALA A 147 4.89 -14.16 9.06
N GLU A 148 5.45 -15.38 9.08
CA GLU A 148 5.32 -16.33 7.99
C GLU A 148 4.03 -17.15 8.14
N LYS A 149 3.34 -17.40 7.03
CA LYS A 149 2.11 -18.20 7.00
C LYS A 149 2.45 -19.67 7.27
N ILE A 150 1.95 -20.22 8.39
CA ILE A 150 2.15 -21.63 8.77
C ILE A 150 0.93 -22.48 8.50
N ALA A 151 -0.27 -21.91 8.47
CA ALA A 151 -1.48 -22.61 8.10
C ALA A 151 -2.51 -21.69 7.48
N HIS A 152 -3.37 -22.27 6.64
CA HIS A 152 -4.59 -21.65 6.12
C HIS A 152 -5.72 -22.64 6.31
N THR A 153 -6.84 -22.19 6.86
CA THR A 153 -8.01 -23.03 7.05
C THR A 153 -9.28 -22.27 6.68
N ASP A 154 -10.23 -22.93 6.05
CA ASP A 154 -11.54 -22.36 5.74
C ASP A 154 -12.53 -22.58 6.87
N ASN A 155 -12.13 -23.31 7.90
CA ASN A 155 -12.94 -23.73 9.03
C ASN A 155 -12.42 -23.09 10.33
N VAL A 156 -13.32 -22.46 11.07
CA VAL A 156 -13.02 -21.78 12.33
C VAL A 156 -12.53 -22.74 13.41
N SER A 157 -13.02 -24.00 13.44
CA SER A 157 -12.59 -24.99 14.43
C SER A 157 -11.13 -25.42 14.20
N ASP A 158 -10.73 -25.60 12.96
CA ASP A 158 -9.35 -25.93 12.59
C ASP A 158 -8.43 -24.74 12.89
N TYR A 159 -8.88 -23.51 12.61
CA TYR A 159 -8.15 -22.30 12.99
C TYR A 159 -7.91 -22.24 14.50
N LEU A 160 -8.94 -22.48 15.33
CA LEU A 160 -8.82 -22.45 16.78
C LEU A 160 -7.90 -23.57 17.32
N ASN A 161 -7.90 -24.73 16.69
CA ASN A 161 -6.98 -25.81 17.04
C ASN A 161 -5.53 -25.44 16.72
N LYS A 162 -5.28 -24.87 15.54
CA LYS A 162 -3.95 -24.36 15.15
C LYS A 162 -3.50 -23.21 16.05
N LEU A 163 -4.40 -22.32 16.39
CA LEU A 163 -4.13 -21.22 17.33
C LEU A 163 -3.71 -21.75 18.71
N ARG A 164 -4.37 -22.80 19.23
CA ARG A 164 -4.00 -23.44 20.49
C ARG A 164 -2.59 -24.07 20.47
N GLU A 165 -2.19 -24.65 19.34
CA GLU A 165 -0.85 -25.20 19.17
C GLU A 165 0.21 -24.10 19.22
N VAL A 166 -0.05 -22.98 18.56
CA VAL A 166 0.85 -21.83 18.52
C VAL A 166 0.96 -21.14 19.88
N LEU A 167 -0.13 -21.05 20.64
CA LEU A 167 -0.16 -20.45 21.98
C LEU A 167 0.59 -21.28 23.05
N LYS A 168 0.99 -22.51 22.74
CA LYS A 168 1.87 -23.30 23.65
C LYS A 168 3.29 -22.74 23.69
N ASP A 169 3.69 -21.92 22.73
CA ASP A 169 4.97 -21.24 22.71
C ASP A 169 4.80 -19.78 23.19
N PRO A 170 5.26 -19.44 24.41
CA PRO A 170 5.10 -18.09 24.95
C PRO A 170 5.89 -17.01 24.20
N SER A 171 6.78 -17.38 23.25
CA SER A 171 7.54 -16.43 22.42
C SER A 171 6.74 -15.87 21.24
N ASN A 172 5.53 -16.37 20.98
CA ASN A 172 4.69 -16.00 19.84
C ASN A 172 3.89 -14.69 20.03
N VAL A 173 4.56 -13.60 20.39
CA VAL A 173 3.95 -12.28 20.63
C VAL A 173 3.26 -11.69 19.37
N LEU A 174 3.69 -12.08 18.16
CA LEU A 174 3.11 -11.60 16.90
C LEU A 174 1.68 -12.10 16.64
N HIS A 175 1.30 -13.24 17.19
CA HIS A 175 -0.06 -13.76 17.07
C HIS A 175 -1.09 -12.92 17.80
N GLN A 176 -0.71 -12.29 18.90
CA GLN A 176 -1.57 -11.38 19.65
C GLN A 176 -2.01 -10.20 18.77
N LYS A 177 -1.09 -9.61 18.00
CA LYS A 177 -1.43 -8.52 17.06
C LYS A 177 -2.34 -8.99 15.93
N THR A 178 -2.09 -10.17 15.36
CA THR A 178 -2.90 -10.73 14.27
C THR A 178 -4.30 -11.12 14.77
N TYR A 179 -4.41 -11.60 16.00
CA TYR A 179 -5.69 -11.89 16.64
C TYR A 179 -6.50 -10.58 16.83
N LEU A 180 -5.91 -9.57 17.47
CA LEU A 180 -6.59 -8.29 17.74
C LEU A 180 -7.11 -7.62 16.46
N GLN A 181 -6.38 -7.74 15.35
CA GLN A 181 -6.83 -7.23 14.04
C GLN A 181 -8.01 -7.99 13.44
N ASN A 182 -8.24 -9.24 13.88
CA ASN A 182 -9.28 -10.13 13.34
C ASN A 182 -10.32 -10.55 14.40
N GLU A 183 -10.27 -9.99 15.60
CA GLU A 183 -11.09 -10.41 16.74
C GLU A 183 -12.58 -10.45 16.42
N GLU A 184 -13.12 -9.36 15.90
CA GLU A 184 -14.54 -9.24 15.54
C GLU A 184 -14.95 -10.31 14.51
N ARG A 185 -14.11 -10.55 13.52
CA ARG A 185 -14.34 -11.53 12.49
C ARG A 185 -14.30 -12.96 13.02
N ILE A 186 -13.34 -13.26 13.90
CA ILE A 186 -13.19 -14.57 14.53
C ILE A 186 -14.39 -14.85 15.43
N LYS A 187 -14.82 -13.87 16.23
CA LYS A 187 -16.01 -13.97 17.08
C LYS A 187 -17.28 -14.19 16.25
N LYS A 188 -17.44 -13.45 15.16
CA LYS A 188 -18.59 -13.61 14.27
C LYS A 188 -18.60 -15.00 13.62
N ALA A 189 -17.49 -15.43 13.03
CA ALA A 189 -17.39 -16.74 12.38
C ALA A 189 -17.60 -17.90 13.35
N PHE A 190 -17.14 -17.76 14.61
CA PHE A 190 -17.41 -18.76 15.65
C PHE A 190 -18.91 -18.80 16.01
N ASN A 191 -19.55 -17.67 16.18
CA ASN A 191 -20.97 -17.60 16.51
C ASN A 191 -21.86 -18.14 15.36
N ASP A 192 -21.48 -17.92 14.12
CA ASP A 192 -22.17 -18.42 12.92
C ASP A 192 -22.15 -19.97 12.84
N THR A 193 -21.25 -20.65 13.58
CA THR A 193 -21.25 -22.12 13.71
C THR A 193 -22.28 -22.66 14.70
N ASN A 194 -23.07 -21.81 15.37
CA ASN A 194 -23.99 -22.19 16.46
C ASN A 194 -23.33 -23.09 17.53
N PRO A 195 -22.26 -22.62 18.17
CA PRO A 195 -21.48 -23.44 19.08
C PRO A 195 -22.29 -23.87 20.30
N SER A 196 -22.06 -25.09 20.78
CA SER A 196 -22.59 -25.55 22.06
C SER A 196 -22.06 -24.71 23.22
N SER A 197 -22.74 -24.68 24.37
CA SER A 197 -22.30 -23.94 25.56
C SER A 197 -20.90 -24.35 26.03
N LYS A 198 -20.49 -25.59 25.79
CA LYS A 198 -19.15 -26.10 26.12
C LYS A 198 -18.08 -25.50 25.18
N GLU A 199 -18.38 -25.42 23.90
CA GLU A 199 -17.49 -24.82 22.90
C GLU A 199 -17.37 -23.31 23.09
N ALA A 200 -18.48 -22.62 23.39
CA ALA A 200 -18.48 -21.20 23.71
C ALA A 200 -17.60 -20.89 24.94
N THR A 201 -17.71 -21.68 26.02
CA THR A 201 -16.87 -21.53 27.21
C THR A 201 -15.40 -21.78 26.91
N ALA A 202 -15.10 -22.77 26.07
CA ALA A 202 -13.72 -23.08 25.66
C ALA A 202 -13.12 -21.96 24.81
N PHE A 203 -13.92 -21.37 23.91
CA PHE A 203 -13.54 -20.23 23.09
C PHE A 203 -13.23 -19.00 23.94
N GLU A 204 -14.11 -18.64 24.87
CA GLU A 204 -13.89 -17.49 25.77
C GLU A 204 -12.61 -17.67 26.62
N LYS A 205 -12.35 -18.87 27.12
CA LYS A 205 -11.10 -19.16 27.86
C LYS A 205 -9.86 -18.99 26.98
N LEU A 206 -9.94 -19.40 25.72
CA LEU A 206 -8.85 -19.25 24.76
C LEU A 206 -8.58 -17.77 24.49
N ILE A 207 -9.64 -16.97 24.24
CA ILE A 207 -9.57 -15.53 24.02
C ILE A 207 -8.93 -14.82 25.23
N LYS A 208 -9.41 -15.09 26.43
CA LYS A 208 -8.87 -14.49 27.66
C LYS A 208 -7.41 -14.88 27.92
N ALA A 209 -6.95 -16.07 27.49
CA ALA A 209 -5.55 -16.46 27.56
C ALA A 209 -4.70 -15.65 26.56
N TYR A 210 -5.28 -15.28 25.42
CA TYR A 210 -4.67 -14.50 24.36
C TYR A 210 -4.54 -13.01 24.72
N GLU A 211 -5.52 -12.47 25.41
CA GLU A 211 -5.52 -11.07 25.89
C GLU A 211 -4.51 -10.83 27.04
N LYS A 212 -4.09 -11.90 27.72
CA LYS A 212 -3.16 -11.84 28.86
C LYS A 212 -1.71 -12.15 28.52
N ALA A 213 -1.44 -12.63 27.30
CA ALA A 213 -0.09 -12.96 26.83
C ALA A 213 0.56 -11.76 26.13
#